data_837a02b694e9ffac8e31d74399bad1f2
#
_entry.id   837a02b694e9ffac8e31d74399bad1f2
#
_cell.length_a   1.000
_cell.length_b   1.000
_cell.length_c   1.000
_cell.angle_alpha   90.00
_cell.angle_beta   90.00
_cell.angle_gamma   90.00
#
_symmetry.space_group_name_H-M   'P 1'
#
loop_
_entity.id
_entity.type
_entity.pdbx_description
1 polymer ?
#
loop_
_entity_poly.entity_id
_entity_poly.type
_entity_poly.pdbx_seq_one_letter_code
_entity_poly.pdbx_strand_id
1 'polypeptide(L)'
;MKNKFRILKILITVIIFGFLLSFSLKRFNNKPMEKVSVNMTKTKSPVYFIDEKDVKDLVKSSNPTKRVGDINIPALEKKLNQLPGVDSANVYLNLNGNLNLDIKQRVPAFRLNKDGNDFYVDEKGTEFPISKNYSFPCMLVTGNVKSSEYPKLAELVNKIDKDEFSKKYFIGISKEKDNYNLLTSEGNYKVEIGDLDNINLKVKGFKTFVEKYLIFQQPEKYSKISVKYNNQIVTTLNPNFKENDSIISVGYKELAKLPVIAQKKAEALNHASSNTTKLEVVKPAVKKTVSKPAEKPKTTPAKAVTTKVKSKPAVKKETQTVKKETVKPKTSDHNKTKPSPSKPKGKVKVE
;
A
#
# COMPACT_ATOMS: atom_id res chain seq x y z
N MET A 1 -69.55 32.89 -5.24
CA MET A 1 -69.74 31.57 -4.56
C MET A 1 -69.02 30.40 -5.23
N LYS A 2 -68.91 30.32 -6.53
CA LYS A 2 -68.27 29.15 -7.27
C LYS A 2 -66.81 28.89 -6.85
N ASN A 3 -66.00 29.90 -6.52
CA ASN A 3 -64.60 29.71 -6.14
C ASN A 3 -64.42 29.13 -4.71
N LYS A 4 -65.31 29.40 -3.78
CA LYS A 4 -65.26 28.83 -2.43
C LYS A 4 -65.52 27.31 -2.46
N PHE A 5 -66.46 26.84 -3.29
CA PHE A 5 -66.72 25.43 -3.47
C PHE A 5 -65.56 24.70 -4.15
N ARG A 6 -64.83 25.35 -5.05
CA ARG A 6 -63.60 24.75 -5.66
C ARG A 6 -62.49 24.58 -4.63
N ILE A 7 -62.27 25.60 -3.80
CA ILE A 7 -61.26 25.51 -2.73
C ILE A 7 -61.62 24.41 -1.73
N LEU A 8 -62.89 24.33 -1.32
CA LEU A 8 -63.37 23.30 -0.42
C LEU A 8 -63.16 21.90 -0.99
N LYS A 9 -63.45 21.67 -2.27
CA LYS A 9 -63.21 20.38 -2.94
C LYS A 9 -61.74 20.02 -2.95
N ILE A 10 -60.84 20.96 -3.27
CA ILE A 10 -59.40 20.73 -3.26
C ILE A 10 -58.94 20.36 -1.83
N LEU A 11 -59.40 21.04 -0.82
CA LEU A 11 -59.06 20.80 0.57
C LEU A 11 -59.49 19.39 1.01
N ILE A 12 -60.71 18.97 0.69
CA ILE A 12 -61.20 17.65 1.00
C ILE A 12 -60.39 16.57 0.26
N THR A 13 -60.05 16.80 -1.02
CA THR A 13 -59.20 15.88 -1.78
C THR A 13 -57.81 15.71 -1.17
N VAL A 14 -57.19 16.80 -0.73
CA VAL A 14 -55.87 16.78 -0.06
C VAL A 14 -55.96 16.00 1.26
N ILE A 15 -57.01 16.20 2.07
CA ILE A 15 -57.21 15.51 3.33
C ILE A 15 -57.37 13.98 3.09
N ILE A 16 -58.23 13.59 2.11
CA ILE A 16 -58.45 12.19 1.75
C ILE A 16 -57.13 11.56 1.24
N PHE A 17 -56.39 12.25 0.37
CA PHE A 17 -55.12 11.78 -0.11
C PHE A 17 -54.08 11.60 1.01
N GLY A 18 -53.99 12.56 1.93
CA GLY A 18 -53.16 12.46 3.12
C GLY A 18 -53.49 11.26 4.01
N PHE A 19 -54.80 11.02 4.21
CA PHE A 19 -55.28 9.87 4.98
C PHE A 19 -54.92 8.54 4.31
N LEU A 20 -55.16 8.42 3.00
CA LEU A 20 -54.84 7.21 2.20
C LEU A 20 -53.33 6.96 2.18
N LEU A 21 -52.51 8.04 2.04
CA LEU A 21 -51.07 7.94 2.07
C LEU A 21 -50.58 7.44 3.43
N SER A 22 -51.09 8.03 4.51
CA SER A 22 -50.76 7.62 5.90
C SER A 22 -51.12 6.14 6.15
N PHE A 23 -52.30 5.71 5.72
CA PHE A 23 -52.71 4.32 5.86
C PHE A 23 -51.83 3.36 5.01
N SER A 24 -51.48 3.75 3.80
CA SER A 24 -50.61 2.97 2.92
C SER A 24 -49.19 2.83 3.54
N LEU A 25 -48.63 3.93 4.05
CA LEU A 25 -47.33 3.92 4.73
C LEU A 25 -47.34 3.05 5.96
N LYS A 26 -48.38 3.14 6.81
CA LYS A 26 -48.51 2.30 8.00
C LYS A 26 -48.61 0.81 7.66
N ARG A 27 -49.34 0.48 6.61
CA ARG A 27 -49.45 -0.90 6.13
C ARG A 27 -48.12 -1.41 5.58
N PHE A 28 -47.39 -0.60 4.85
CA PHE A 28 -46.07 -0.95 4.33
C PHE A 28 -45.04 -1.16 5.47
N ASN A 29 -45.01 -0.27 6.43
CA ASN A 29 -44.08 -0.34 7.57
C ASN A 29 -44.31 -1.59 8.44
N ASN A 30 -45.57 -2.02 8.60
CA ASN A 30 -45.91 -3.20 9.36
C ASN A 30 -45.75 -4.53 8.58
N LYS A 31 -45.44 -4.44 7.30
CA LYS A 31 -45.22 -5.62 6.47
C LYS A 31 -44.01 -6.43 6.98
N PRO A 32 -44.12 -7.76 7.09
CA PRO A 32 -42.95 -8.58 7.39
C PRO A 32 -41.95 -8.51 6.24
N MET A 33 -40.66 -8.52 6.57
CA MET A 33 -39.57 -8.65 5.61
C MET A 33 -39.53 -10.11 5.13
N GLU A 34 -39.91 -10.35 3.87
CA GLU A 34 -40.05 -11.71 3.33
C GLU A 34 -38.71 -12.31 2.92
N LYS A 35 -37.87 -11.51 2.24
CA LYS A 35 -36.62 -12.00 1.65
C LYS A 35 -35.49 -10.99 1.85
N VAL A 36 -34.31 -11.53 2.19
CA VAL A 36 -33.04 -10.81 2.15
C VAL A 36 -32.22 -11.36 0.97
N SER A 37 -31.98 -10.55 -0.02
CA SER A 37 -31.18 -10.90 -1.20
C SER A 37 -29.81 -10.23 -1.08
N VAL A 38 -28.76 -11.02 -1.07
CA VAL A 38 -27.38 -10.55 -1.06
C VAL A 38 -26.79 -10.77 -2.43
N ASN A 39 -26.35 -9.71 -3.07
CA ASN A 39 -25.70 -9.72 -4.36
C ASN A 39 -24.23 -9.32 -4.19
N MET A 40 -23.33 -10.27 -4.39
CA MET A 40 -21.89 -10.01 -4.40
C MET A 40 -21.49 -9.50 -5.77
N THR A 41 -21.11 -8.22 -5.85
CA THR A 41 -20.65 -7.58 -7.09
C THR A 41 -19.40 -8.28 -7.60
N LYS A 42 -19.38 -8.63 -8.88
CA LYS A 42 -18.22 -9.25 -9.52
C LYS A 42 -17.04 -8.30 -9.49
N THR A 43 -15.91 -8.81 -9.03
CA THR A 43 -14.61 -8.13 -9.01
C THR A 43 -13.70 -8.65 -10.13
N LYS A 44 -12.64 -7.93 -10.46
CA LYS A 44 -11.66 -8.36 -11.48
C LYS A 44 -11.04 -9.73 -11.17
N SER A 45 -10.81 -9.99 -9.88
CA SER A 45 -10.36 -11.27 -9.37
C SER A 45 -11.37 -11.79 -8.36
N PRO A 46 -11.69 -13.10 -8.33
CA PRO A 46 -12.61 -13.65 -7.35
C PRO A 46 -12.02 -13.50 -5.94
N VAL A 47 -12.80 -12.93 -5.03
CA VAL A 47 -12.46 -12.72 -3.62
C VAL A 47 -13.55 -13.27 -2.73
N TYR A 48 -13.18 -13.83 -1.58
CA TYR A 48 -14.08 -14.53 -0.65
C TYR A 48 -13.81 -14.13 0.81
N PHE A 49 -13.65 -12.82 1.06
CA PHE A 49 -13.43 -12.29 2.42
C PHE A 49 -14.70 -12.23 3.24
N ILE A 50 -15.85 -12.11 2.58
CA ILE A 50 -17.17 -11.98 3.20
C ILE A 50 -18.08 -13.04 2.60
N ASP A 51 -18.73 -13.81 3.46
CA ASP A 51 -19.72 -14.79 3.07
C ASP A 51 -21.14 -14.21 3.12
N GLU A 52 -22.01 -14.72 2.24
CA GLU A 52 -23.44 -14.33 2.22
C GLU A 52 -24.12 -14.59 3.56
N LYS A 53 -23.69 -15.65 4.26
CA LYS A 53 -24.21 -16.01 5.59
C LYS A 53 -23.90 -14.93 6.61
N ASP A 54 -22.66 -14.43 6.67
CA ASP A 54 -22.24 -13.39 7.62
C ASP A 54 -23.05 -12.11 7.42
N VAL A 55 -23.30 -11.76 6.17
CA VAL A 55 -24.12 -10.61 5.81
C VAL A 55 -25.57 -10.79 6.28
N LYS A 56 -26.15 -11.96 6.02
CA LYS A 56 -27.53 -12.27 6.45
C LYS A 56 -27.67 -12.27 7.98
N ASP A 57 -26.68 -12.76 8.70
CA ASP A 57 -26.67 -12.77 10.16
C ASP A 57 -26.51 -11.35 10.72
N LEU A 58 -25.73 -10.49 10.07
CA LEU A 58 -25.65 -9.06 10.40
C LEU A 58 -27.01 -8.37 10.19
N VAL A 59 -27.72 -8.66 9.10
CA VAL A 59 -29.06 -8.13 8.83
C VAL A 59 -30.04 -8.57 9.93
N LYS A 60 -30.07 -9.86 10.28
CA LYS A 60 -30.94 -10.42 11.33
C LYS A 60 -30.68 -9.74 12.68
N SER A 61 -29.41 -9.56 13.04
CA SER A 61 -29.05 -8.89 14.31
C SER A 61 -29.41 -7.40 14.32
N SER A 62 -29.43 -6.76 13.14
CA SER A 62 -29.79 -5.34 12.99
C SER A 62 -31.30 -5.09 12.92
N ASN A 63 -32.10 -6.13 12.57
CA ASN A 63 -33.56 -6.07 12.50
C ASN A 63 -34.20 -7.31 13.13
N PRO A 64 -34.22 -7.44 14.46
CA PRO A 64 -34.76 -8.60 15.16
C PRO A 64 -36.26 -8.76 14.97
N THR A 65 -37.01 -7.69 14.78
CA THR A 65 -38.48 -7.70 14.58
C THR A 65 -38.88 -8.22 13.20
N LYS A 66 -37.97 -8.26 12.23
CA LYS A 66 -38.22 -8.63 10.84
C LYS A 66 -39.33 -7.83 10.18
N ARG A 67 -39.58 -6.58 10.60
CA ARG A 67 -40.54 -5.67 9.97
C ARG A 67 -39.82 -4.69 9.05
N VAL A 68 -40.46 -4.35 7.95
CA VAL A 68 -39.92 -3.41 6.96
C VAL A 68 -39.65 -2.04 7.56
N GLY A 69 -40.59 -1.53 8.37
CA GLY A 69 -40.50 -0.18 8.98
C GLY A 69 -39.44 -0.05 10.08
N ASP A 70 -38.98 -1.17 10.63
CA ASP A 70 -37.98 -1.17 11.73
C ASP A 70 -36.53 -1.24 11.21
N ILE A 71 -36.34 -1.34 9.88
CA ILE A 71 -35.02 -1.38 9.27
C ILE A 71 -34.44 0.03 9.17
N ASN A 72 -33.33 0.23 9.85
CA ASN A 72 -32.52 1.44 9.65
C ASN A 72 -31.48 1.17 8.55
N ILE A 73 -31.86 1.46 7.29
CA ILE A 73 -31.00 1.23 6.12
C ILE A 73 -29.64 1.96 6.23
N PRO A 74 -29.57 3.27 6.56
CA PRO A 74 -28.29 3.97 6.69
C PRO A 74 -27.38 3.36 7.77
N ALA A 75 -27.95 2.91 8.90
CA ALA A 75 -27.20 2.26 9.96
C ALA A 75 -26.67 0.88 9.52
N LEU A 76 -27.45 0.14 8.75
CA LEU A 76 -27.06 -1.16 8.21
C LEU A 76 -25.97 -1.02 7.16
N GLU A 77 -26.09 -0.07 6.23
CA GLU A 77 -25.03 0.26 5.25
C GLU A 77 -23.73 0.64 5.96
N LYS A 78 -23.82 1.48 6.99
CA LYS A 78 -22.64 1.87 7.77
C LYS A 78 -21.97 0.66 8.42
N LYS A 79 -22.73 -0.26 9.01
CA LYS A 79 -22.19 -1.49 9.60
C LYS A 79 -21.52 -2.38 8.54
N LEU A 80 -22.13 -2.53 7.38
CA LEU A 80 -21.58 -3.32 6.29
C LEU A 80 -20.28 -2.71 5.76
N ASN A 81 -20.25 -1.39 5.55
CA ASN A 81 -19.06 -0.68 5.10
C ASN A 81 -17.90 -0.68 6.14
N GLN A 82 -18.21 -0.97 7.41
CA GLN A 82 -17.21 -1.14 8.47
C GLN A 82 -16.57 -2.54 8.48
N LEU A 83 -17.14 -3.51 7.73
CA LEU A 83 -16.52 -4.83 7.61
C LEU A 83 -15.22 -4.73 6.81
N PRO A 84 -14.09 -5.25 7.31
CA PRO A 84 -12.78 -5.05 6.70
C PRO A 84 -12.70 -5.49 5.22
N GLY A 85 -13.39 -6.57 4.87
CA GLY A 85 -13.42 -7.11 3.51
C GLY A 85 -14.38 -6.41 2.55
N VAL A 86 -15.12 -5.37 3.00
CA VAL A 86 -16.07 -4.62 2.16
C VAL A 86 -15.43 -3.35 1.62
N ASP A 87 -15.43 -3.17 0.30
CA ASP A 87 -15.07 -1.91 -0.36
C ASP A 87 -16.25 -0.93 -0.34
N SER A 88 -17.45 -1.43 -0.67
CA SER A 88 -18.70 -0.66 -0.60
C SER A 88 -19.90 -1.59 -0.45
N ALA A 89 -20.92 -1.12 0.25
CA ALA A 89 -22.20 -1.77 0.39
C ALA A 89 -23.31 -0.77 0.10
N ASN A 90 -24.32 -1.19 -0.66
CA ASN A 90 -25.54 -0.45 -0.91
C ASN A 90 -26.72 -1.31 -0.46
N VAL A 91 -27.61 -0.74 0.34
CA VAL A 91 -28.78 -1.43 0.90
C VAL A 91 -30.03 -0.70 0.48
N TYR A 92 -30.96 -1.42 -0.11
CA TYR A 92 -32.24 -0.86 -0.52
C TYR A 92 -33.38 -1.82 -0.36
N LEU A 93 -34.55 -1.26 -0.14
CA LEU A 93 -35.80 -1.97 0.01
C LEU A 93 -36.65 -1.79 -1.23
N ASN A 94 -37.17 -2.87 -1.77
CA ASN A 94 -38.13 -2.79 -2.86
C ASN A 94 -39.58 -2.68 -2.36
N LEU A 95 -40.50 -2.31 -3.25
CA LEU A 95 -41.93 -2.14 -2.93
C LEU A 95 -42.60 -3.42 -2.43
N ASN A 96 -42.02 -4.59 -2.73
CA ASN A 96 -42.52 -5.88 -2.23
C ASN A 96 -42.05 -6.18 -0.78
N GLY A 97 -41.25 -5.32 -0.16
CA GLY A 97 -40.72 -5.52 1.19
C GLY A 97 -39.50 -6.45 1.23
N ASN A 98 -38.86 -6.72 0.08
CA ASN A 98 -37.62 -7.46 0.04
C ASN A 98 -36.43 -6.52 0.24
N LEU A 99 -35.51 -6.89 1.12
CA LEU A 99 -34.27 -6.18 1.37
C LEU A 99 -33.20 -6.71 0.40
N ASN A 100 -32.61 -5.80 -0.38
CA ASN A 100 -31.53 -6.10 -1.29
C ASN A 100 -30.24 -5.43 -0.82
N LEU A 101 -29.14 -6.18 -0.88
CA LEU A 101 -27.83 -5.74 -0.49
C LEU A 101 -26.87 -6.01 -1.65
N ASP A 102 -26.31 -4.95 -2.23
CA ASP A 102 -25.25 -5.04 -3.23
C ASP A 102 -23.93 -4.79 -2.52
N ILE A 103 -23.09 -5.82 -2.43
CA ILE A 103 -21.84 -5.78 -1.70
C ILE A 103 -20.67 -5.94 -2.67
N LYS A 104 -19.78 -4.97 -2.68
CA LYS A 104 -18.51 -5.05 -3.38
C LYS A 104 -17.43 -5.39 -2.39
N GLN A 105 -16.79 -6.54 -2.57
CA GLN A 105 -15.68 -6.95 -1.73
C GLN A 105 -14.40 -6.20 -2.11
N ARG A 106 -13.54 -5.98 -1.12
CA ARG A 106 -12.23 -5.36 -1.27
C ARG A 106 -11.27 -6.34 -1.93
N VAL A 107 -10.53 -5.87 -2.95
CA VAL A 107 -9.52 -6.66 -3.64
C VAL A 107 -8.14 -6.19 -3.19
N PRO A 108 -7.31 -7.06 -2.60
CA PRO A 108 -5.94 -6.70 -2.26
C PRO A 108 -5.12 -6.36 -3.50
N ALA A 109 -4.34 -5.29 -3.43
CA ALA A 109 -3.27 -5.02 -4.38
C ALA A 109 -1.99 -5.76 -3.97
N PHE A 110 -1.68 -5.75 -2.67
CA PHE A 110 -0.52 -6.47 -2.12
C PHE A 110 -0.75 -6.84 -0.64
N ARG A 111 0.05 -7.78 -0.15
CA ARG A 111 0.16 -8.10 1.27
C ARG A 111 1.38 -7.39 1.84
N LEU A 112 1.23 -6.67 2.94
CA LEU A 112 2.31 -5.96 3.60
C LEU A 112 2.64 -6.65 4.93
N ASN A 113 3.91 -7.00 5.10
CA ASN A 113 4.49 -7.35 6.40
C ASN A 113 5.29 -6.17 6.92
N LYS A 114 4.80 -5.56 7.97
CA LYS A 114 5.40 -4.40 8.62
C LYS A 114 5.46 -4.62 10.11
N ASP A 115 6.65 -4.51 10.70
CA ASP A 115 6.88 -4.65 12.14
C ASP A 115 6.30 -5.96 12.72
N GLY A 116 6.37 -7.06 11.94
CA GLY A 116 5.83 -8.38 12.31
C GLY A 116 4.31 -8.52 12.15
N ASN A 117 3.61 -7.49 11.70
CA ASN A 117 2.18 -7.51 11.42
C ASN A 117 1.92 -7.68 9.93
N ASP A 118 1.02 -8.60 9.61
CA ASP A 118 0.60 -8.89 8.25
C ASP A 118 -0.80 -8.33 7.99
N PHE A 119 -0.97 -7.60 6.89
CA PHE A 119 -2.26 -7.11 6.43
C PHE A 119 -2.28 -6.95 4.92
N TYR A 120 -3.48 -6.86 4.36
CA TYR A 120 -3.68 -6.51 2.97
C TYR A 120 -3.81 -5.01 2.78
N VAL A 121 -3.38 -4.52 1.62
CA VAL A 121 -3.60 -3.15 1.17
C VAL A 121 -4.26 -3.20 -0.20
N ASP A 122 -5.33 -2.43 -0.38
CA ASP A 122 -6.04 -2.33 -1.67
C ASP A 122 -5.43 -1.26 -2.60
N GLU A 123 -5.96 -1.16 -3.82
CA GLU A 123 -5.52 -0.15 -4.81
C GLU A 123 -5.69 1.30 -4.32
N LYS A 124 -6.60 1.55 -3.38
CA LYS A 124 -6.85 2.87 -2.79
C LYS A 124 -5.90 3.20 -1.63
N GLY A 125 -5.07 2.24 -1.22
CA GLY A 125 -4.19 2.36 -0.07
C GLY A 125 -4.89 2.11 1.27
N THR A 126 -6.02 1.40 1.28
CA THR A 126 -6.71 1.04 2.52
C THR A 126 -6.18 -0.28 3.06
N GLU A 127 -5.76 -0.25 4.32
CA GLU A 127 -5.34 -1.45 5.04
C GLU A 127 -6.55 -2.25 5.52
N PHE A 128 -6.46 -3.59 5.46
CA PHE A 128 -7.42 -4.47 6.08
C PHE A 128 -6.77 -5.79 6.52
N PRO A 129 -7.28 -6.44 7.58
CA PRO A 129 -6.64 -7.61 8.17
C PRO A 129 -6.69 -8.81 7.25
N ILE A 130 -5.75 -9.74 7.44
CA ILE A 130 -5.77 -11.04 6.80
C ILE A 130 -6.95 -11.86 7.37
N SER A 131 -7.75 -12.44 6.48
CA SER A 131 -8.81 -13.35 6.88
C SER A 131 -8.23 -14.67 7.39
N LYS A 132 -8.85 -15.22 8.44
CA LYS A 132 -8.49 -16.55 8.96
C LYS A 132 -8.92 -17.67 8.01
N ASN A 133 -9.96 -17.43 7.21
CA ASN A 133 -10.61 -18.46 6.41
C ASN A 133 -10.22 -18.37 4.91
N TYR A 134 -9.66 -17.23 4.48
CA TYR A 134 -9.35 -17.00 3.07
C TYR A 134 -8.04 -16.23 2.90
N SER A 135 -7.18 -16.72 2.03
CA SER A 135 -5.94 -16.03 1.64
C SER A 135 -5.98 -15.69 0.16
N PHE A 136 -5.80 -14.41 -0.15
CA PHE A 136 -5.74 -13.94 -1.54
C PHE A 136 -4.29 -13.96 -2.04
N PRO A 137 -4.00 -14.60 -3.21
CA PRO A 137 -2.68 -14.60 -3.78
C PRO A 137 -2.34 -13.22 -4.35
N CYS A 138 -1.41 -12.52 -3.72
CA CYS A 138 -0.89 -11.24 -4.16
C CYS A 138 0.58 -11.09 -3.76
N MET A 139 1.26 -10.10 -4.34
CA MET A 139 2.67 -9.85 -4.07
C MET A 139 2.91 -9.51 -2.61
N LEU A 140 3.96 -10.11 -2.03
CA LEU A 140 4.40 -9.79 -0.68
C LEU A 140 5.31 -8.55 -0.70
N VAL A 141 4.99 -7.60 0.15
CA VAL A 141 5.82 -6.43 0.44
C VAL A 141 6.30 -6.50 1.87
N THR A 142 7.57 -6.25 2.11
CA THR A 142 8.16 -6.26 3.45
C THR A 142 8.85 -4.94 3.78
N GLY A 143 8.86 -4.57 5.05
CA GLY A 143 9.56 -3.39 5.54
C GLY A 143 8.65 -2.24 5.97
N ASN A 144 9.25 -1.18 6.48
CA ASN A 144 8.50 -0.04 7.03
C ASN A 144 8.02 0.90 5.93
N VAL A 145 6.88 0.56 5.31
CA VAL A 145 6.23 1.38 4.28
C VAL A 145 5.28 2.37 4.94
N LYS A 146 5.33 3.64 4.53
CA LYS A 146 4.40 4.67 5.00
C LYS A 146 3.08 4.58 4.26
N SER A 147 1.96 4.85 4.92
CA SER A 147 0.63 4.79 4.32
C SER A 147 0.48 5.74 3.11
N SER A 148 1.21 6.86 3.10
CA SER A 148 1.24 7.79 1.97
C SER A 148 1.87 7.21 0.69
N GLU A 149 2.66 6.13 0.82
CA GLU A 149 3.33 5.45 -0.29
C GLU A 149 2.49 4.30 -0.89
N TYR A 150 1.43 3.85 -0.18
CA TYR A 150 0.62 2.70 -0.60
C TYR A 150 0.02 2.83 -2.01
N PRO A 151 -0.56 3.97 -2.42
CA PRO A 151 -1.11 4.09 -3.77
C PRO A 151 -0.05 3.93 -4.87
N LYS A 152 1.14 4.53 -4.70
CA LYS A 152 2.26 4.37 -5.65
C LYS A 152 2.80 2.94 -5.65
N LEU A 153 2.83 2.29 -4.48
CA LEU A 153 3.26 0.90 -4.37
C LEU A 153 2.25 -0.04 -5.04
N ALA A 154 0.94 0.21 -4.88
CA ALA A 154 -0.10 -0.52 -5.60
C ALA A 154 0.01 -0.33 -7.12
N GLU A 155 0.38 0.88 -7.58
CA GLU A 155 0.67 1.12 -9.00
C GLU A 155 1.84 0.27 -9.50
N LEU A 156 2.94 0.18 -8.72
CA LEU A 156 4.08 -0.68 -9.03
C LEU A 156 3.66 -2.15 -9.15
N VAL A 157 2.92 -2.67 -8.16
CA VAL A 157 2.44 -4.06 -8.18
C VAL A 157 1.51 -4.30 -9.37
N ASN A 158 0.56 -3.41 -9.63
CA ASN A 158 -0.32 -3.49 -10.79
C ASN A 158 0.45 -3.46 -12.13
N LYS A 159 1.56 -2.74 -12.19
CA LYS A 159 2.44 -2.71 -13.36
C LYS A 159 3.16 -4.04 -13.57
N ILE A 160 3.65 -4.62 -12.47
CA ILE A 160 4.30 -5.93 -12.49
C ILE A 160 3.29 -7.02 -12.91
N ASP A 161 2.09 -7.01 -12.34
CA ASP A 161 1.06 -8.02 -12.63
C ASP A 161 0.51 -7.97 -14.07
N LYS A 162 0.56 -6.81 -14.72
CA LYS A 162 0.11 -6.62 -16.11
C LYS A 162 1.14 -7.06 -17.15
N ASP A 163 2.41 -7.15 -16.79
CA ASP A 163 3.50 -7.58 -17.70
C ASP A 163 3.88 -9.01 -17.37
N GLU A 164 3.65 -9.94 -18.30
CA GLU A 164 3.90 -11.37 -18.07
C GLU A 164 5.35 -11.68 -17.67
N PHE A 165 6.31 -10.96 -18.26
CA PHE A 165 7.71 -11.10 -17.88
C PHE A 165 7.91 -10.70 -16.42
N SER A 166 7.48 -9.48 -16.07
CA SER A 166 7.65 -8.92 -14.71
C SER A 166 6.94 -9.77 -13.65
N LYS A 167 5.75 -10.27 -13.94
CA LYS A 167 4.97 -11.14 -13.08
C LYS A 167 5.65 -12.46 -12.75
N LYS A 168 6.34 -13.04 -13.72
CA LYS A 168 7.12 -14.28 -13.51
C LYS A 168 8.46 -14.01 -12.83
N TYR A 169 9.05 -12.85 -13.10
CA TYR A 169 10.39 -12.51 -12.68
C TYR A 169 10.47 -11.96 -11.25
N PHE A 170 9.49 -11.18 -10.84
CA PHE A 170 9.47 -10.56 -9.52
C PHE A 170 8.54 -11.31 -8.57
N ILE A 171 9.10 -11.77 -7.45
CA ILE A 171 8.38 -12.57 -6.44
C ILE A 171 8.01 -11.80 -5.18
N GLY A 172 8.56 -10.58 -4.99
CA GLY A 172 8.30 -9.76 -3.82
C GLY A 172 8.95 -8.39 -3.91
N ILE A 173 8.61 -7.55 -2.94
CA ILE A 173 9.16 -6.20 -2.79
C ILE A 173 9.68 -6.06 -1.36
N SER A 174 10.87 -5.52 -1.18
CA SER A 174 11.36 -5.12 0.14
C SER A 174 11.66 -3.64 0.19
N LYS A 175 11.33 -2.98 1.31
CA LYS A 175 11.74 -1.61 1.58
C LYS A 175 12.84 -1.60 2.63
N GLU A 176 14.00 -1.11 2.26
CA GLU A 176 15.15 -0.93 3.15
C GLU A 176 15.46 0.56 3.25
N LYS A 177 15.19 1.17 4.41
CA LYS A 177 15.25 2.63 4.62
C LYS A 177 14.32 3.35 3.63
N ASP A 178 14.89 4.14 2.70
CA ASP A 178 14.14 4.88 1.68
C ASP A 178 14.23 4.23 0.28
N ASN A 179 14.80 3.04 0.17
CA ASN A 179 14.94 2.32 -1.09
C ASN A 179 13.98 1.14 -1.18
N TYR A 180 13.30 1.01 -2.30
CA TYR A 180 12.54 -0.16 -2.68
C TYR A 180 13.40 -1.10 -3.51
N ASN A 181 13.35 -2.38 -3.19
CA ASN A 181 14.02 -3.44 -3.92
C ASN A 181 12.99 -4.46 -4.39
N LEU A 182 13.09 -4.90 -5.64
CA LEU A 182 12.35 -6.06 -6.14
C LEU A 182 13.18 -7.32 -5.90
N LEU A 183 12.51 -8.35 -5.39
CA LEU A 183 13.08 -9.68 -5.24
C LEU A 183 12.79 -10.47 -6.49
N THR A 184 13.78 -11.17 -7.01
CA THR A 184 13.70 -11.88 -8.28
C THR A 184 13.57 -13.38 -8.07
N SER A 185 12.90 -14.07 -9.00
CA SER A 185 12.81 -15.54 -9.03
C SER A 185 14.10 -16.19 -9.54
N GLU A 186 14.93 -15.44 -10.25
CA GLU A 186 16.18 -15.92 -10.85
C GLU A 186 17.37 -15.13 -10.30
N GLY A 187 18.45 -15.82 -9.97
CA GLY A 187 19.67 -15.24 -9.41
C GLY A 187 19.53 -14.78 -7.95
N ASN A 188 20.68 -14.46 -7.34
CA ASN A 188 20.78 -14.06 -5.93
C ASN A 188 20.97 -12.53 -5.78
N TYR A 189 20.47 -11.75 -6.73
CA TYR A 189 20.59 -10.30 -6.69
C TYR A 189 19.26 -9.61 -6.41
N LYS A 190 19.33 -8.43 -5.82
CA LYS A 190 18.18 -7.54 -5.64
C LYS A 190 18.16 -6.50 -6.75
N VAL A 191 16.96 -6.14 -7.22
CA VAL A 191 16.78 -5.02 -8.18
C VAL A 191 16.38 -3.78 -7.39
N GLU A 192 17.31 -2.85 -7.23
CA GLU A 192 17.10 -1.59 -6.52
C GLU A 192 16.35 -0.59 -7.40
N ILE A 193 15.13 -0.23 -7.02
CA ILE A 193 14.30 0.79 -7.70
C ILE A 193 14.56 2.18 -7.11
N GLY A 194 14.95 2.28 -5.84
CA GLY A 194 15.02 3.52 -5.09
C GLY A 194 13.64 3.98 -4.63
N ASP A 195 13.23 5.16 -5.04
CA ASP A 195 11.88 5.67 -4.82
C ASP A 195 10.83 5.08 -5.79
N LEU A 196 9.55 5.40 -5.54
CA LEU A 196 8.43 4.98 -6.38
C LEU A 196 8.08 6.01 -7.48
N ASP A 197 9.03 6.85 -7.89
CA ASP A 197 8.84 7.75 -9.01
C ASP A 197 9.34 7.10 -10.31
N ASN A 198 8.74 7.50 -11.45
CA ASN A 198 9.07 6.96 -12.77
C ASN A 198 9.05 5.43 -12.89
N ILE A 199 8.15 4.75 -12.17
CA ILE A 199 8.03 3.28 -12.12
C ILE A 199 8.03 2.66 -13.51
N ASN A 200 7.30 3.25 -14.45
CA ASN A 200 7.22 2.75 -15.84
C ASN A 200 8.59 2.69 -16.53
N LEU A 201 9.40 3.74 -16.35
CA LEU A 201 10.74 3.82 -16.93
C LEU A 201 11.67 2.78 -16.30
N LYS A 202 11.62 2.67 -14.96
CA LYS A 202 12.46 1.75 -14.18
C LYS A 202 12.17 0.29 -14.51
N VAL A 203 10.89 -0.12 -14.50
CA VAL A 203 10.48 -1.50 -14.81
C VAL A 203 10.79 -1.85 -16.26
N LYS A 204 10.46 -0.95 -17.22
CA LYS A 204 10.78 -1.16 -18.64
C LYS A 204 12.29 -1.22 -18.88
N GLY A 205 13.06 -0.34 -18.24
CA GLY A 205 14.52 -0.33 -18.33
C GLY A 205 15.13 -1.64 -17.83
N PHE A 206 14.67 -2.13 -16.69
CA PHE A 206 15.11 -3.43 -16.17
C PHE A 206 14.77 -4.59 -17.13
N LYS A 207 13.53 -4.66 -17.62
CA LYS A 207 13.14 -5.67 -18.61
C LYS A 207 14.04 -5.67 -19.83
N THR A 208 14.29 -4.49 -20.39
CA THR A 208 15.20 -4.34 -21.55
C THR A 208 16.63 -4.79 -21.23
N PHE A 209 17.10 -4.50 -20.02
CA PHE A 209 18.41 -4.94 -19.56
C PHE A 209 18.50 -6.47 -19.45
N VAL A 210 17.48 -7.10 -18.90
CA VAL A 210 17.41 -8.58 -18.84
C VAL A 210 17.41 -9.16 -20.26
N GLU A 211 16.48 -8.73 -21.11
CA GLU A 211 16.31 -9.29 -22.45
C GLU A 211 17.52 -9.10 -23.37
N LYS A 212 18.24 -7.98 -23.23
CA LYS A 212 19.36 -7.65 -24.15
C LYS A 212 20.74 -7.92 -23.59
N TYR A 213 20.86 -8.10 -22.30
CA TYR A 213 22.17 -8.20 -21.67
C TYR A 213 22.26 -9.35 -20.66
N LEU A 214 21.37 -9.39 -19.67
CA LEU A 214 21.50 -10.31 -18.53
C LEU A 214 21.32 -11.78 -18.94
N ILE A 215 20.48 -12.09 -19.93
CA ILE A 215 20.28 -13.45 -20.46
C ILE A 215 21.57 -14.07 -21.03
N PHE A 216 22.56 -13.24 -21.37
CA PHE A 216 23.88 -13.70 -21.87
C PHE A 216 24.93 -13.74 -20.77
N GLN A 217 24.55 -13.48 -19.52
CA GLN A 217 25.43 -13.49 -18.35
C GLN A 217 24.95 -14.55 -17.34
N GLN A 218 25.85 -14.97 -16.47
CA GLN A 218 25.45 -15.78 -15.32
C GLN A 218 24.81 -14.86 -14.27
N PRO A 219 23.58 -15.13 -13.81
CA PRO A 219 22.88 -14.26 -12.84
C PRO A 219 23.66 -14.06 -11.53
N GLU A 220 24.41 -15.08 -11.12
CA GLU A 220 25.22 -15.10 -9.89
C GLU A 220 26.37 -14.10 -9.91
N LYS A 221 26.74 -13.61 -11.08
CA LYS A 221 27.78 -12.59 -11.28
C LYS A 221 27.47 -11.29 -10.52
N TYR A 222 26.19 -11.01 -10.32
CA TYR A 222 25.75 -9.77 -9.71
C TYR A 222 25.15 -9.98 -8.33
N SER A 223 25.41 -9.05 -7.40
CA SER A 223 24.76 -8.98 -6.08
C SER A 223 23.61 -7.98 -6.07
N LYS A 224 23.67 -6.96 -6.93
CA LYS A 224 22.65 -5.93 -7.05
C LYS A 224 22.63 -5.32 -8.45
N ILE A 225 21.42 -5.04 -8.93
CA ILE A 225 21.17 -4.28 -10.16
C ILE A 225 20.31 -3.08 -9.79
N SER A 226 20.83 -1.87 -9.98
CA SER A 226 20.12 -0.63 -9.64
C SER A 226 19.57 0.05 -10.88
N VAL A 227 18.27 0.23 -10.92
CA VAL A 227 17.52 1.01 -11.91
C VAL A 227 17.02 2.34 -11.32
N LYS A 228 17.55 2.72 -10.18
CA LYS A 228 17.21 3.94 -9.44
C LYS A 228 17.45 5.23 -10.24
N TYR A 229 18.46 5.22 -11.07
CA TYR A 229 18.89 6.40 -11.82
C TYR A 229 18.19 6.46 -13.19
N ASN A 230 17.80 7.68 -13.58
CA ASN A 230 17.15 7.87 -14.88
C ASN A 230 18.12 7.49 -16.04
N ASN A 231 17.64 6.64 -16.93
CA ASN A 231 18.36 6.18 -18.11
C ASN A 231 19.73 5.51 -17.85
N GLN A 232 19.98 5.08 -16.62
CA GLN A 232 21.22 4.39 -16.25
C GLN A 232 20.93 3.17 -15.38
N ILE A 233 21.54 2.04 -15.72
CA ILE A 233 21.53 0.82 -14.91
C ILE A 233 22.91 0.63 -14.34
N VAL A 234 22.99 0.52 -13.01
CA VAL A 234 24.23 0.31 -12.29
C VAL A 234 24.23 -1.07 -11.69
N THR A 235 25.23 -1.88 -12.00
CA THR A 235 25.37 -3.23 -11.46
C THR A 235 26.46 -3.28 -10.39
N THR A 236 26.26 -4.08 -9.36
CA THR A 236 27.27 -4.40 -8.35
C THR A 236 27.64 -5.85 -8.51
N LEU A 237 28.92 -6.11 -8.72
CA LEU A 237 29.45 -7.46 -8.84
C LEU A 237 29.34 -8.22 -7.52
N ASN A 238 29.07 -9.53 -7.60
CA ASN A 238 29.07 -10.41 -6.45
C ASN A 238 30.53 -10.78 -6.10
N PRO A 239 31.03 -10.43 -4.92
CA PRO A 239 32.39 -10.74 -4.51
C PRO A 239 32.65 -12.25 -4.34
N ASN A 240 31.60 -13.06 -4.17
CA ASN A 240 31.72 -14.50 -3.99
C ASN A 240 31.73 -15.26 -5.33
N PHE A 241 31.62 -14.57 -6.46
CA PHE A 241 31.67 -15.18 -7.78
C PHE A 241 33.10 -15.12 -8.34
N LYS A 242 33.74 -16.29 -8.47
CA LYS A 242 35.19 -16.43 -8.78
C LYS A 242 35.67 -15.64 -10.00
N GLU A 243 34.85 -15.58 -11.05
CA GLU A 243 35.19 -14.82 -12.26
C GLU A 243 35.29 -13.30 -12.01
N ASN A 244 34.69 -12.80 -10.94
CA ASN A 244 34.74 -11.39 -10.57
C ASN A 244 36.03 -11.01 -9.82
N ASP A 245 36.79 -11.97 -9.28
CA ASP A 245 37.96 -11.68 -8.41
C ASP A 245 39.00 -10.81 -9.12
N SER A 246 39.30 -11.10 -10.39
CA SER A 246 40.25 -10.30 -11.18
C SER A 246 39.73 -8.88 -11.42
N ILE A 247 38.44 -8.72 -11.78
CA ILE A 247 37.82 -7.42 -12.05
C ILE A 247 37.77 -6.56 -10.77
N ILE A 248 37.38 -7.18 -9.65
CA ILE A 248 37.30 -6.53 -8.34
C ILE A 248 38.69 -6.10 -7.85
N SER A 249 39.71 -6.95 -8.02
CA SER A 249 41.08 -6.63 -7.62
C SER A 249 41.68 -5.47 -8.43
N VAL A 250 41.43 -5.44 -9.74
CA VAL A 250 41.81 -4.33 -10.61
C VAL A 250 41.07 -3.05 -10.20
N GLY A 251 39.77 -3.12 -9.94
CA GLY A 251 38.97 -1.99 -9.48
C GLY A 251 39.50 -1.38 -8.17
N TYR A 252 39.86 -2.19 -7.18
CA TYR A 252 40.48 -1.69 -5.94
C TYR A 252 41.83 -1.02 -6.19
N LYS A 253 42.67 -1.58 -7.07
CA LYS A 253 43.96 -0.96 -7.44
C LYS A 253 43.76 0.40 -8.13
N GLU A 254 42.76 0.54 -8.98
CA GLU A 254 42.42 1.81 -9.64
C GLU A 254 41.87 2.83 -8.63
N LEU A 255 40.98 2.43 -7.73
CA LEU A 255 40.48 3.29 -6.65
C LEU A 255 41.59 3.81 -5.74
N ALA A 256 42.57 2.96 -5.42
CA ALA A 256 43.74 3.36 -4.61
C ALA A 256 44.62 4.42 -5.29
N LYS A 257 44.61 4.49 -6.62
CA LYS A 257 45.36 5.51 -7.38
C LYS A 257 44.63 6.87 -7.45
N LEU A 258 43.32 6.93 -7.21
CA LEU A 258 42.53 8.15 -7.34
C LEU A 258 43.01 9.30 -6.45
N PRO A 259 43.36 9.14 -5.17
CA PRO A 259 43.87 10.24 -4.36
C PRO A 259 45.20 10.80 -4.88
N VAL A 260 46.08 9.94 -5.41
CA VAL A 260 47.34 10.36 -6.03
C VAL A 260 47.11 11.13 -7.35
N ILE A 261 46.14 10.71 -8.13
CA ILE A 261 45.77 11.41 -9.38
C ILE A 261 45.14 12.77 -9.06
N ALA A 262 44.29 12.84 -8.03
CA ALA A 262 43.70 14.10 -7.60
C ALA A 262 44.73 15.08 -7.05
N GLN A 263 45.72 14.63 -6.27
CA GLN A 263 46.85 15.46 -5.83
C GLN A 263 47.69 15.97 -6.97
N LYS A 264 48.11 15.11 -7.88
CA LYS A 264 48.87 15.54 -9.11
C LYS A 264 48.11 16.53 -9.96
N LYS A 265 46.75 16.37 -10.09
CA LYS A 265 45.92 17.32 -10.82
C LYS A 265 45.81 18.67 -10.11
N ALA A 266 45.71 18.67 -8.77
CA ALA A 266 45.73 19.89 -7.98
C ALA A 266 47.10 20.63 -8.02
N GLU A 267 48.21 19.92 -7.97
CA GLU A 267 49.55 20.46 -8.14
C GLU A 267 49.75 21.06 -9.56
N ALA A 268 49.31 20.37 -10.60
CA ALA A 268 49.36 20.86 -12.00
C ALA A 268 48.52 22.14 -12.18
N LEU A 269 47.35 22.25 -11.55
CA LEU A 269 46.53 23.46 -11.55
C LEU A 269 47.20 24.63 -10.83
N ASN A 270 47.84 24.34 -9.68
CA ASN A 270 48.57 25.35 -8.95
C ASN A 270 49.83 25.85 -9.71
N HIS A 271 50.55 24.98 -10.40
CA HIS A 271 51.65 25.35 -11.26
C HIS A 271 51.22 26.15 -12.51
N ALA A 272 50.05 25.86 -13.07
CA ALA A 272 49.47 26.63 -14.16
C ALA A 272 49.05 28.04 -13.72
N SER A 273 48.54 28.17 -12.49
CA SER A 273 48.16 29.47 -11.88
C SER A 273 49.35 30.36 -11.54
N SER A 274 50.50 29.77 -11.19
CA SER A 274 51.70 30.54 -10.82
C SER A 274 52.45 31.13 -12.03
N ASN A 275 52.21 30.63 -13.22
CA ASN A 275 52.85 31.13 -14.45
C ASN A 275 52.08 32.27 -15.15
N THR A 276 50.93 32.67 -14.61
CA THR A 276 50.09 33.75 -15.21
C THR A 276 50.26 35.11 -14.51
N THR A 277 51.23 35.27 -13.58
CA THR A 277 51.41 36.50 -12.83
C THR A 277 52.68 37.27 -13.29
N LYS A 278 52.88 37.45 -14.57
CA LYS A 278 53.80 38.42 -15.15
C LYS A 278 53.23 38.98 -16.46
N LEU A 279 52.26 39.85 -16.33
CA LEU A 279 51.90 40.80 -17.38
C LEU A 279 51.59 42.13 -16.72
N GLU A 280 52.33 43.12 -17.18
CA GLU A 280 52.44 44.48 -16.74
C GLU A 280 51.14 45.23 -16.48
N VAL A 281 51.22 46.00 -15.39
CA VAL A 281 50.24 47.03 -15.05
C VAL A 281 50.31 48.17 -16.05
N VAL A 282 49.33 48.32 -16.92
CA VAL A 282 49.04 49.57 -17.64
C VAL A 282 47.77 50.16 -17.03
N LYS A 283 47.95 51.30 -16.32
CA LYS A 283 46.84 52.14 -15.83
C LYS A 283 46.16 52.84 -17.01
N PRO A 284 44.85 52.91 -17.02
CA PRO A 284 44.12 54.04 -17.62
C PRO A 284 43.38 54.87 -16.57
N ALA A 285 43.36 56.13 -16.85
CA ALA A 285 42.99 57.25 -16.04
C ALA A 285 41.46 57.34 -15.70
N VAL A 286 41.29 57.95 -14.58
CA VAL A 286 40.05 58.40 -13.91
C VAL A 286 39.12 59.23 -14.82
N LYS A 287 37.82 58.90 -14.83
CA LYS A 287 36.75 59.88 -14.99
C LYS A 287 35.68 59.64 -13.91
N LYS A 288 35.63 60.64 -13.01
CA LYS A 288 34.57 60.79 -12.02
C LYS A 288 33.25 61.10 -12.67
N THR A 289 32.17 60.46 -12.27
CA THR A 289 30.87 61.07 -12.22
C THR A 289 30.14 60.65 -10.94
N VAL A 290 29.72 61.67 -10.24
CA VAL A 290 29.05 61.70 -8.96
C VAL A 290 27.56 61.50 -9.19
N SER A 291 26.91 60.61 -8.41
CA SER A 291 25.55 60.83 -7.98
C SER A 291 25.27 60.04 -6.73
N LYS A 292 24.64 60.75 -5.80
CA LYS A 292 24.40 60.56 -4.39
C LYS A 292 23.13 59.73 -4.11
N PRO A 293 22.81 59.36 -2.89
CA PRO A 293 22.27 58.08 -2.49
C PRO A 293 20.75 58.13 -2.15
N ALA A 294 20.11 56.97 -2.11
CA ALA A 294 18.78 56.84 -1.53
C ALA A 294 18.73 55.73 -0.47
N GLU A 295 18.28 56.15 0.62
CA GLU A 295 17.79 55.67 1.91
C GLU A 295 17.55 54.16 2.12
N LYS A 296 18.00 53.76 3.33
CA LYS A 296 17.57 52.55 4.05
C LYS A 296 16.22 52.75 4.74
N PRO A 297 15.38 51.78 4.86
CA PRO A 297 14.40 51.72 5.95
C PRO A 297 14.90 50.82 7.09
N LYS A 298 14.66 51.34 8.28
CA LYS A 298 15.00 50.77 9.60
C LYS A 298 14.17 49.55 9.94
N THR A 299 14.83 48.54 10.45
CA THR A 299 14.27 47.45 11.23
C THR A 299 13.97 47.86 12.66
N THR A 300 12.77 47.54 13.15
CA THR A 300 12.44 47.58 14.58
C THR A 300 12.07 46.17 15.04
N PRO A 301 12.56 45.69 16.19
CA PRO A 301 12.37 44.30 16.63
C PRO A 301 11.09 44.18 17.47
N ALA A 302 10.34 43.08 17.18
CA ALA A 302 9.19 42.67 17.99
C ALA A 302 9.62 41.63 19.04
N LYS A 303 9.15 41.89 20.24
CA LYS A 303 9.37 41.22 21.50
C LYS A 303 9.00 39.71 21.51
N ALA A 304 9.86 38.91 22.07
CA ALA A 304 9.57 37.56 22.56
C ALA A 304 8.61 37.60 23.75
N VAL A 305 7.55 36.81 23.68
CA VAL A 305 6.70 36.49 24.83
C VAL A 305 6.99 35.02 25.23
N THR A 306 7.70 34.91 26.35
CA THR A 306 7.91 33.65 27.07
C THR A 306 6.70 33.34 27.93
N THR A 307 6.03 32.22 27.66
CA THR A 307 5.06 31.63 28.59
C THR A 307 5.66 30.34 29.18
N LYS A 308 6.07 30.43 30.44
CA LYS A 308 6.38 29.28 31.29
C LYS A 308 5.12 28.53 31.65
N VAL A 309 5.07 27.23 31.42
CA VAL A 309 4.14 26.33 32.10
C VAL A 309 4.93 25.27 32.86
N LYS A 310 4.60 25.20 34.14
CA LYS A 310 5.19 24.41 35.21
C LYS A 310 5.04 22.90 35.01
N SER A 311 6.05 22.20 35.47
CA SER A 311 6.15 20.76 35.59
C SER A 311 5.40 20.16 36.79
N LYS A 312 4.90 18.92 36.62
CA LYS A 312 4.79 17.75 37.50
C LYS A 312 3.80 17.79 38.69
N PRO A 313 3.21 16.62 39.04
CA PRO A 313 3.98 15.56 39.70
C PRO A 313 3.69 14.10 39.26
N ALA A 314 4.63 13.26 39.64
CA ALA A 314 4.73 11.82 39.51
C ALA A 314 3.62 11.05 40.27
N VAL A 315 3.17 9.93 39.70
CA VAL A 315 2.40 8.90 40.42
C VAL A 315 3.15 7.57 40.35
N LYS A 316 3.18 6.93 41.53
CA LYS A 316 3.92 5.76 41.95
C LYS A 316 3.66 4.48 41.14
N LYS A 317 4.72 3.69 40.98
CA LYS A 317 4.73 2.26 40.69
C LYS A 317 3.98 1.50 41.79
N GLU A 318 3.06 0.63 41.40
CA GLU A 318 2.70 -0.54 42.16
C GLU A 318 3.06 -1.81 41.38
N THR A 319 3.96 -2.56 42.02
CA THR A 319 4.43 -3.88 41.60
C THR A 319 3.43 -4.92 42.14
N GLN A 320 2.75 -5.64 41.24
CA GLN A 320 2.07 -6.88 41.64
C GLN A 320 2.77 -8.08 41.03
N THR A 321 3.35 -8.84 41.93
CA THR A 321 3.96 -10.15 41.75
C THR A 321 2.85 -11.18 41.52
N VAL A 322 2.81 -11.86 40.36
CA VAL A 322 1.97 -13.05 40.18
C VAL A 322 2.86 -14.28 40.06
N LYS A 323 2.56 -15.24 40.97
CA LYS A 323 3.21 -16.54 41.18
C LYS A 323 3.17 -17.41 39.91
N LYS A 324 4.30 -18.04 39.62
CA LYS A 324 4.44 -19.22 38.76
C LYS A 324 3.72 -20.40 39.39
N GLU A 325 2.79 -21.00 38.72
CA GLU A 325 2.39 -22.38 38.92
C GLU A 325 2.90 -23.26 37.77
N THR A 326 3.72 -24.20 38.15
CA THR A 326 4.29 -25.27 37.33
C THR A 326 3.29 -26.43 37.27
N VAL A 327 2.78 -26.75 36.09
CA VAL A 327 2.03 -28.00 35.86
C VAL A 327 2.87 -28.94 35.00
N LYS A 328 3.24 -30.08 35.58
CA LYS A 328 3.92 -31.23 34.94
C LYS A 328 2.97 -31.96 33.98
N PRO A 329 3.48 -32.48 32.84
CA PRO A 329 2.67 -33.33 31.97
C PRO A 329 2.64 -34.78 32.50
N LYS A 330 1.45 -35.36 32.48
CA LYS A 330 1.24 -36.83 32.66
C LYS A 330 1.35 -37.51 31.33
N THR A 331 2.26 -38.49 31.31
CA THR A 331 2.35 -39.56 30.30
C THR A 331 1.17 -40.53 30.43
N SER A 332 0.57 -40.90 29.31
CA SER A 332 -0.16 -42.16 29.17
C SER A 332 0.15 -42.77 27.80
N ASP A 333 0.83 -43.95 27.87
CA ASP A 333 0.93 -44.90 26.78
C ASP A 333 -0.47 -45.41 26.36
N HIS A 334 -0.67 -45.61 25.05
CA HIS A 334 -1.22 -46.88 24.53
C HIS A 334 -1.23 -46.91 22.99
N ASN A 335 -0.43 -47.87 22.52
CA ASN A 335 -0.74 -48.90 21.53
C ASN A 335 -0.80 -48.58 20.02
N LYS A 336 0.13 -49.33 19.40
CA LYS A 336 0.35 -49.67 18.00
C LYS A 336 -0.93 -50.03 17.23
N THR A 337 -1.03 -49.53 15.99
CA THR A 337 -1.33 -50.38 14.81
C THR A 337 -0.93 -49.63 13.53
N LYS A 338 -0.06 -50.26 12.76
CA LYS A 338 0.28 -49.93 11.38
C LYS A 338 -0.80 -50.43 10.42
N PRO A 339 -1.12 -49.72 9.35
CA PRO A 339 -1.54 -50.35 8.11
C PRO A 339 -0.49 -50.19 6.98
N SER A 340 -0.32 -51.31 6.26
CA SER A 340 0.49 -51.54 5.11
C SER A 340 0.03 -50.80 3.84
N PRO A 341 0.93 -50.51 2.86
CA PRO A 341 0.53 -49.76 1.65
C PRO A 341 -0.03 -50.71 0.56
N SER A 342 -1.18 -50.39 0.04
CA SER A 342 -1.75 -50.99 -1.15
C SER A 342 -1.29 -50.27 -2.43
N LYS A 343 -0.78 -51.08 -3.39
CA LYS A 343 -0.40 -50.66 -4.75
C LYS A 343 -1.63 -50.36 -5.61
N PRO A 344 -1.61 -49.36 -6.46
CA PRO A 344 -2.58 -49.25 -7.55
C PRO A 344 -2.06 -49.93 -8.82
N LYS A 345 -2.86 -50.87 -9.35
CA LYS A 345 -2.80 -51.33 -10.73
C LYS A 345 -3.81 -50.49 -11.54
N GLY A 346 -3.38 -49.93 -12.65
CA GLY A 346 -4.31 -49.28 -13.60
C GLY A 346 -3.57 -48.88 -14.86
N LYS A 347 -3.56 -49.77 -15.88
CA LYS A 347 -3.11 -49.48 -17.25
C LYS A 347 -4.13 -48.57 -17.94
N VAL A 348 -3.69 -47.50 -18.53
CA VAL A 348 -4.49 -46.72 -19.52
C VAL A 348 -3.91 -46.96 -20.90
N LYS A 349 -4.77 -47.43 -21.82
CA LYS A 349 -4.50 -47.54 -23.25
C LYS A 349 -4.62 -46.15 -23.88
N VAL A 350 -3.68 -45.87 -24.77
CA VAL A 350 -3.74 -44.73 -25.71
C VAL A 350 -4.48 -45.24 -26.98
N GLU A 351 -5.43 -44.52 -27.39
CA GLU A 351 -5.89 -44.31 -28.78
C GLU A 351 -5.89 -42.82 -29.05
#